data_28641e7ee5ef1ea61a2e45565e3d31a3
#
_entry.id   28641e7ee5ef1ea61a2e45565e3d31a3
#
_cell.length_a   1.000
_cell.length_b   1.000
_cell.length_c   1.000
_cell.angle_alpha   90.00
_cell.angle_beta   90.00
_cell.angle_gamma   90.00
#
_symmetry.space_group_name_H-M   'P 1'
#
loop_
_entity.id
_entity.type
_entity.pdbx_description
1 polymer ?
#
loop_
_entity_poly.entity_id
_entity_poly.type
_entity_poly.pdbx_seq_one_letter_code
_entity_poly.pdbx_strand_id
1 'polypeptide(L)'
;MGEAASEIRGSTTIVELLRRYPQGQAARLMARLSWPCAHCGGAFHEPLTMAAKRHRNSPRAVLEAFRALDDPDGPSERLVLEAARKVDRRPGSP
;
A
#
# COMPACT_ATOMS: atom_id res chain seq x y z
N MET A 1 15.60 15.81 -12.39
CA MET A 1 15.56 15.06 -12.03
C MET A 1 14.84 14.77 -10.88
N GLY A 2 14.53 14.78 -10.06
CA GLY A 2 13.81 14.51 -8.92
C GLY A 2 12.66 13.64 -9.10
N GLU A 3 12.38 13.29 -10.28
CA GLU A 3 11.32 12.49 -10.42
C GLU A 3 11.54 11.20 -9.79
N ALA A 4 12.65 10.70 -9.73
CA ALA A 4 12.92 9.44 -9.09
C ALA A 4 12.51 9.46 -7.64
N ALA A 5 12.61 10.61 -7.03
CA ALA A 5 12.33 10.71 -5.61
C ALA A 5 10.86 10.55 -5.32
N SER A 6 10.00 10.74 -6.30
CA SER A 6 8.60 10.61 -6.01
C SER A 6 8.09 9.22 -6.27
N GLU A 7 8.95 8.29 -6.58
CA GLU A 7 8.48 6.97 -6.88
C GLU A 7 8.34 6.12 -5.64
N ILE A 8 7.18 5.50 -5.45
CA ILE A 8 6.95 4.60 -4.35
C ILE A 8 7.47 3.23 -4.73
N ARG A 9 8.19 2.60 -3.83
CA ARG A 9 8.77 1.29 -4.06
C ARG A 9 8.28 0.30 -3.02
N GLY A 10 8.55 -0.96 -3.28
CA GLY A 10 8.19 -1.98 -2.32
C GLY A 10 8.85 -1.79 -0.97
N SER A 11 10.04 -1.18 -0.96
CA SER A 11 10.75 -0.94 0.28
C SER A 11 10.32 0.35 0.97
N THR A 12 9.47 1.15 0.35
CA THR A 12 8.96 2.36 1.00
C THR A 12 8.18 1.96 2.23
N THR A 13 8.45 2.61 3.35
CA THR A 13 7.80 2.23 4.60
C THR A 13 6.45 2.90 4.73
N ILE A 14 5.64 2.35 5.63
CA ILE A 14 4.31 2.90 5.89
C ILE A 14 4.42 4.36 6.37
N VAL A 15 5.38 4.65 7.25
CA VAL A 15 5.51 6.00 7.76
C VAL A 15 5.90 6.96 6.64
N GLU A 16 6.72 6.51 5.70
CA GLU A 16 7.07 7.36 4.57
C GLU A 16 5.85 7.66 3.70
N LEU A 17 4.99 6.68 3.52
CA LEU A 17 3.77 6.90 2.75
C LEU A 17 2.87 7.90 3.46
N LEU A 18 2.73 7.79 4.76
CA LEU A 18 1.88 8.71 5.49
C LEU A 18 2.42 10.14 5.44
N ARG A 19 3.74 10.29 5.45
CA ARG A 19 4.33 11.61 5.36
C ARG A 19 4.24 12.19 3.96
N ARG A 20 4.33 11.34 2.95
CA ARG A 20 4.30 11.80 1.59
C ARG A 20 2.94 12.36 1.22
N TYR A 21 1.89 11.91 1.85
CA TYR A 21 0.54 12.34 1.54
C TYR A 21 -0.09 12.97 2.78
N PRO A 22 0.25 14.22 3.07
CA PRO A 22 -0.19 14.85 4.33
C PRO A 22 -1.69 15.08 4.41
N GLN A 23 -2.40 14.95 3.31
CA GLN A 23 -3.84 15.11 3.36
C GLN A 23 -4.56 13.79 3.62
N GLY A 24 -3.82 12.75 3.94
CA GLY A 24 -4.43 11.51 4.35
C GLY A 24 -4.76 10.53 3.25
N GLN A 25 -4.30 10.78 2.04
CA GLN A 25 -4.63 9.89 0.93
C GLN A 25 -4.13 8.48 1.18
N ALA A 26 -2.90 8.34 1.67
CA ALA A 26 -2.36 7.00 1.93
C ALA A 26 -3.13 6.32 3.05
N ALA A 27 -3.47 7.06 4.10
CA ALA A 27 -4.22 6.48 5.19
C ALA A 27 -5.60 6.00 4.73
N ARG A 28 -6.24 6.77 3.87
CA ARG A 28 -7.53 6.36 3.35
C ARG A 28 -7.43 5.12 2.48
N LEU A 29 -6.36 5.03 1.68
CA LEU A 29 -6.18 3.84 0.88
C LEU A 29 -5.94 2.63 1.78
N MET A 30 -5.14 2.78 2.81
CA MET A 30 -4.92 1.70 3.75
C MET A 30 -6.23 1.24 4.38
N ALA A 31 -7.10 2.18 4.70
CA ALA A 31 -8.39 1.81 5.27
C ALA A 31 -9.22 0.99 4.28
N ARG A 32 -9.14 1.34 3.00
CA ARG A 32 -9.86 0.59 1.99
C ARG A 32 -9.29 -0.81 1.79
N LEU A 33 -8.02 -0.99 2.12
CA LEU A 33 -7.39 -2.30 2.08
C LEU A 33 -7.63 -3.07 3.37
N SER A 34 -8.34 -2.49 4.31
CA SER A 34 -8.59 -3.07 5.62
C SER A 34 -7.30 -3.24 6.42
N TRP A 35 -6.43 -2.29 6.28
CA TRP A 35 -5.17 -2.29 7.03
C TRP A 35 -5.30 -1.33 8.20
N PRO A 36 -5.17 -1.79 9.43
CA PRO A 36 -5.23 -0.90 10.58
C PRO A 36 -3.88 -0.26 10.90
N CYS A 37 -3.08 -0.01 9.90
CA CYS A 37 -1.73 0.49 10.13
C CYS A 37 -1.70 1.82 10.84
N ALA A 38 -2.69 2.63 10.65
CA ALA A 38 -2.71 3.94 11.30
C ALA A 38 -2.76 3.81 12.81
N HIS A 39 -3.16 2.64 13.30
CA HIS A 39 -3.26 2.45 14.74
C HIS A 39 -2.25 1.44 15.28
N CYS A 40 -1.35 0.97 14.42
CA CYS A 40 -0.38 -0.01 14.85
C CYS A 40 0.97 0.63 14.98
N GLY A 41 1.35 1.02 16.14
CA GLY A 41 2.62 1.71 16.33
C GLY A 41 3.81 1.00 15.75
N GLY A 42 3.85 -0.30 15.84
CA GLY A 42 5.02 -1.03 15.38
C GLY A 42 5.10 -1.21 13.88
N ALA A 43 4.00 -1.04 13.17
CA ALA A 43 3.97 -1.32 11.75
C ALA A 43 4.40 -0.13 10.91
N PHE A 44 4.58 1.05 11.52
CA PHE A 44 4.89 2.24 10.73
C PHE A 44 6.20 2.12 9.97
N HIS A 45 7.15 1.38 10.49
CA HIS A 45 8.45 1.27 9.84
C HIS A 45 8.54 0.07 8.93
N GLU A 46 7.45 -0.61 8.72
CA GLU A 46 7.42 -1.79 7.88
C GLU A 46 7.41 -1.41 6.41
N PRO A 47 8.22 -2.07 5.57
CA PRO A 47 8.14 -1.81 4.12
C PRO A 47 6.78 -2.19 3.56
N LEU A 48 6.39 -1.49 2.51
CA LEU A 48 5.08 -1.70 1.92
C LEU A 48 4.85 -3.15 1.50
N THR A 49 5.85 -3.77 0.88
CA THR A 49 5.67 -5.16 0.46
C THR A 49 5.51 -6.11 1.62
N MET A 50 6.18 -5.83 2.74
CA MET A 50 6.01 -6.66 3.92
C MET A 50 4.62 -6.50 4.50
N ALA A 51 4.13 -5.28 4.52
CA ALA A 51 2.77 -5.04 5.00
C ALA A 51 1.76 -5.76 4.13
N ALA A 52 1.95 -5.71 2.82
CA ALA A 52 1.04 -6.40 1.91
C ALA A 52 1.03 -7.89 2.19
N LYS A 53 2.20 -8.48 2.37
CA LYS A 53 2.27 -9.91 2.64
C LYS A 53 1.64 -10.27 3.96
N ARG A 54 1.88 -9.45 4.97
CA ARG A 54 1.33 -9.71 6.29
C ARG A 54 -0.19 -9.67 6.27
N HIS A 55 -0.76 -8.81 5.44
CA HIS A 55 -2.20 -8.71 5.31
C HIS A 55 -2.77 -9.58 4.20
N ARG A 56 -1.91 -10.39 3.58
CA ARG A 56 -2.33 -11.35 2.56
C ARG A 56 -2.88 -10.68 1.32
N ASN A 57 -2.34 -9.52 0.99
CA ASN A 57 -2.67 -8.84 -0.24
C ASN A 57 -1.52 -9.03 -1.23
N SER A 58 -1.82 -8.90 -2.51
CA SER A 58 -0.78 -9.00 -3.52
C SER A 58 0.16 -7.81 -3.42
N PRO A 59 1.47 -8.02 -3.19
CA PRO A 59 2.38 -6.88 -3.11
C PRO A 59 2.39 -6.03 -4.37
N ARG A 60 2.27 -6.67 -5.52
CA ARG A 60 2.28 -5.92 -6.76
C ARG A 60 1.04 -5.04 -6.89
N ALA A 61 -0.14 -5.58 -6.60
CA ALA A 61 -1.36 -4.82 -6.72
C ALA A 61 -1.37 -3.67 -5.72
N VAL A 62 -0.88 -3.91 -4.52
CA VAL A 62 -0.80 -2.88 -3.50
C VAL A 62 0.14 -1.76 -3.96
N LEU A 63 1.30 -2.14 -4.50
CA LEU A 63 2.25 -1.16 -4.95
C LEU A 63 1.66 -0.29 -6.05
N GLU A 64 0.95 -0.90 -6.99
CA GLU A 64 0.34 -0.15 -8.07
C GLU A 64 -0.71 0.82 -7.55
N ALA A 65 -1.50 0.40 -6.58
CA ALA A 65 -2.52 1.28 -6.03
C ALA A 65 -1.90 2.48 -5.33
N PHE A 66 -0.82 2.25 -4.57
CA PHE A 66 -0.19 3.37 -3.89
C PHE A 66 0.51 4.31 -4.87
N ARG A 67 1.12 3.76 -5.93
CA ARG A 67 1.73 4.61 -6.93
C ARG A 67 0.70 5.48 -7.63
N ALA A 68 -0.50 4.98 -7.79
CA ALA A 68 -1.55 5.76 -8.45
C ALA A 68 -2.03 6.92 -7.60
N LEU A 69 -1.64 6.99 -6.33
CA LEU A 69 -1.98 8.17 -5.53
C LEU A 69 -1.36 9.44 -6.10
N ASP A 70 -0.30 9.29 -6.88
CA ASP A 70 0.31 10.46 -7.51
C ASP A 70 -0.44 10.94 -8.73
N ASP A 71 -1.38 10.17 -9.23
CA ASP A 71 -2.17 10.58 -10.38
C ASP A 71 -3.24 11.56 -9.95
N PRO A 72 -3.64 12.47 -10.82
CA PRO A 72 -4.64 13.46 -10.45
C PRO A 72 -5.95 12.85 -9.95
N ASP A 73 -6.34 11.72 -10.51
CA ASP A 73 -7.58 11.06 -10.09
C ASP A 73 -7.36 10.00 -9.04
N GLY A 74 -6.11 9.78 -8.63
CA GLY A 74 -5.81 8.75 -7.68
C GLY A 74 -6.01 7.36 -8.28
N PRO A 75 -5.97 6.32 -7.46
CA PRO A 75 -6.14 4.96 -7.96
C PRO A 75 -7.56 4.72 -8.43
N SER A 76 -7.70 4.01 -9.52
CA SER A 76 -9.02 3.65 -10.00
C SER A 76 -9.64 2.65 -9.04
N GLU A 77 -10.96 2.54 -9.10
CA GLU A 77 -11.67 1.58 -8.26
C GLU A 77 -11.16 0.17 -8.51
N ARG A 78 -10.84 -0.13 -9.76
CA ARG A 78 -10.33 -1.44 -10.09
C ARG A 78 -8.99 -1.72 -9.42
N LEU A 79 -8.08 -0.75 -9.41
CA LEU A 79 -6.81 -0.93 -8.73
C LEU A 79 -7.00 -1.15 -7.24
N VAL A 80 -7.92 -0.40 -6.64
CA VAL A 80 -8.17 -0.55 -5.21
C VAL A 80 -8.75 -1.92 -4.91
N LEU A 81 -9.68 -2.39 -5.72
CA LEU A 81 -10.27 -3.70 -5.50
C LEU A 81 -9.24 -4.81 -5.66
N GLU A 82 -8.37 -4.68 -6.65
CA GLU A 82 -7.32 -5.68 -6.84
C GLU A 82 -6.38 -5.69 -5.63
N ALA A 83 -6.03 -4.51 -5.15
CA ALA A 83 -5.12 -4.43 -4.02
C ALA A 83 -5.76 -4.94 -2.74
N ALA A 84 -7.06 -4.73 -2.58
CA ALA A 84 -7.76 -5.15 -1.37
C ALA A 84 -8.05 -6.64 -1.34
N ARG A 85 -7.93 -7.32 -2.48
CA ARG A 85 -8.26 -8.71 -2.54
C ARG A 85 -7.27 -9.53 -1.74
N LYS A 86 -7.77 -10.47 -0.98
CA LYS A 86 -6.90 -11.33 -0.18
C LYS A 86 -6.42 -12.49 -1.03
N VAL A 87 -5.14 -12.78 -0.93
CA VAL A 87 -4.52 -13.83 -1.71
C VAL A 87 -4.29 -15.02 -0.80
N ASP A 88 -4.72 -16.19 -1.26
CA ASP A 88 -4.48 -17.39 -0.47
C ASP A 88 -3.12 -17.92 -0.83
N ARG A 89 -2.21 -17.85 0.14
CA ARG A 89 -0.86 -18.28 -0.11
C ARG A 89 -0.47 -19.44 0.75
N ARG A 90 -1.40 -20.21 1.20
CA ARG A 90 -1.06 -21.32 2.05
C ARG A 90 -0.21 -22.32 1.32
N PRO A 91 0.90 -22.72 1.87
CA PRO A 91 1.72 -23.74 1.28
C PRO A 91 0.95 -25.04 1.23
N GLY A 92 1.12 -25.75 0.21
CA GLY A 92 0.40 -26.97 0.07
C GLY A 92 -1.01 -26.78 -0.36
N SER A 93 -1.43 -25.56 -0.42
CA SER A 93 -2.74 -25.30 -0.93
C SER A 93 -2.62 -25.37 -2.42
N PRO A 94 -3.33 -26.17 -3.03
CA PRO A 94 -3.22 -26.30 -4.48
C PRO A 94 -3.61 -25.03 -5.16
#